data_83472a2df1dff0cc194b7fa08e37cab4
#
_entry.id   83472a2df1dff0cc194b7fa08e37cab4
#
_cell.length_a   1.000
_cell.length_b   1.000
_cell.length_c   1.000
_cell.angle_alpha   90.00
_cell.angle_beta   90.00
_cell.angle_gamma   90.00
#
_symmetry.space_group_name_H-M   'P 1'
#
loop_
_entity.id
_entity.type
_entity.pdbx_description
1 polymer ?
#
loop_
_entity_poly.entity_id
_entity_poly.type
_entity_poly.pdbx_seq_one_letter_code
_entity_poly.pdbx_strand_id
1 'polypeptide(L)'
;MYGNPGNPGLQPAVLIHEGQITYERHGLRKIMDLGEWWFEQTKLPIPLGLDVVKASLGMDVVTEVKRALTESLRYAMNNPEEALRHAMEFARGLSLEDTRRFVYMYVNDYTMDMGVDGERAIKTLLEWGADERIIPRTQVLIL
;
A
#
# COMPACT_ATOMS: atom_id res chain seq x y z
N MET A 1 12.10 16.58 7.48
CA MET A 1 13.44 16.52 6.87
C MET A 1 14.46 16.46 8.01
N TYR A 2 14.97 15.27 8.31
CA TYR A 2 15.96 15.10 9.40
C TYR A 2 17.30 14.76 8.75
N GLY A 3 18.05 15.80 8.36
CA GLY A 3 19.43 15.65 7.97
C GLY A 3 20.30 15.45 9.21
N ASN A 4 21.17 14.45 9.19
CA ASN A 4 22.18 14.28 10.23
C ASN A 4 23.21 15.42 10.09
N PRO A 5 23.40 16.29 11.10
CA PRO A 5 24.30 17.44 11.02
C PRO A 5 25.79 17.08 10.90
N GLY A 6 26.12 15.78 10.96
CA GLY A 6 27.53 15.29 10.95
C GLY A 6 28.06 14.84 9.57
N ASN A 7 27.22 14.68 8.54
CA ASN A 7 27.68 14.32 7.19
C ASN A 7 26.79 14.96 6.13
N PRO A 8 27.17 16.12 5.59
CA PRO A 8 26.38 16.86 4.61
C PRO A 8 26.18 16.16 3.26
N GLY A 9 26.78 14.99 3.05
CA GLY A 9 26.65 14.21 1.80
C GLY A 9 25.62 13.05 1.85
N LEU A 10 25.06 12.72 3.02
CA LEU A 10 24.07 11.62 3.15
C LEU A 10 22.70 12.19 3.50
N GLN A 11 21.76 12.09 2.55
CA GLN A 11 20.38 12.48 2.77
C GLN A 11 19.50 11.22 2.68
N PRO A 12 18.91 10.76 3.78
CA PRO A 12 17.95 9.66 3.73
C PRO A 12 16.64 10.14 3.07
N ALA A 13 16.02 9.25 2.30
CA ALA A 13 14.73 9.49 1.67
C ALA A 13 13.82 8.27 1.91
N VAL A 14 12.52 8.50 2.03
CA VAL A 14 11.52 7.44 2.01
C VAL A 14 11.17 7.16 0.56
N LEU A 15 11.32 5.92 0.15
CA LEU A 15 10.94 5.46 -1.19
C LEU A 15 9.63 4.68 -1.12
N ILE A 16 8.73 5.02 -2.02
CA ILE A 16 7.44 4.36 -2.23
C ILE A 16 7.29 4.00 -3.71
N HIS A 17 6.22 3.33 -4.07
CA HIS A 17 5.92 2.93 -5.45
C HIS A 17 7.08 2.14 -6.08
N GLU A 18 7.33 2.37 -7.36
CA GLU A 18 8.38 1.70 -8.15
C GLU A 18 9.80 1.91 -7.59
N GLY A 19 10.02 2.99 -6.83
CA GLY A 19 11.29 3.25 -6.17
C GLY A 19 11.72 2.13 -5.22
N GLN A 20 10.78 1.41 -4.64
CA GLN A 20 11.05 0.26 -3.78
C GLN A 20 11.71 -0.92 -4.53
N ILE A 21 11.54 -0.98 -5.85
CA ILE A 21 12.08 -2.05 -6.70
C ILE A 21 13.33 -1.60 -7.43
N THR A 22 13.43 -0.30 -7.74
CA THR A 22 14.44 0.23 -8.66
C THR A 22 15.59 0.98 -7.98
N TYR A 23 15.52 1.22 -6.66
CA TYR A 23 16.47 2.09 -5.93
C TYR A 23 17.94 1.72 -6.14
N GLU A 24 18.27 0.43 -6.22
CA GLU A 24 19.65 -0.03 -6.44
C GLU A 24 20.20 0.42 -7.82
N ARG A 25 19.34 0.44 -8.85
CA ARG A 25 19.70 0.93 -10.19
C ARG A 25 20.06 2.42 -10.20
N HIS A 26 19.61 3.16 -9.19
CA HIS A 26 19.89 4.58 -8.98
C HIS A 26 21.03 4.81 -7.97
N GLY A 27 21.78 3.76 -7.62
CA GLY A 27 22.93 3.87 -6.70
C GLY A 27 22.52 4.12 -5.23
N LEU A 28 21.25 3.92 -4.89
CA LEU A 28 20.76 4.08 -3.53
C LEU A 28 20.93 2.77 -2.72
N ARG A 29 20.99 2.91 -1.41
CA ARG A 29 21.05 1.76 -0.50
C ARG A 29 19.89 1.78 0.48
N LYS A 30 19.25 0.63 0.67
CA LYS A 30 18.23 0.44 1.70
C LYS A 30 18.91 0.47 3.07
N ILE A 31 18.51 1.39 3.93
CA ILE A 31 18.94 1.51 5.32
C ILE A 31 17.96 0.82 6.27
N MET A 32 16.67 0.85 5.93
CA MET A 32 15.60 0.24 6.70
C MET A 32 14.46 -0.13 5.76
N ASP A 33 13.84 -1.27 6.01
CA ASP A 33 12.57 -1.65 5.42
C ASP A 33 11.45 -1.35 6.42
N LEU A 34 10.55 -0.43 6.07
CA LEU A 34 9.49 -0.02 6.99
C LEU A 34 8.45 -1.13 7.19
N GLY A 35 8.28 -2.04 6.22
CA GLY A 35 7.40 -3.19 6.34
C GLY A 35 7.96 -4.23 7.30
N GLU A 36 9.26 -4.54 7.20
CA GLU A 36 9.95 -5.43 8.15
C GLU A 36 9.90 -4.84 9.57
N TRP A 37 10.23 -3.56 9.73
CA TRP A 37 10.17 -2.86 11.01
C TRP A 37 8.76 -2.90 11.62
N TRP A 38 7.73 -2.59 10.81
CA TRP A 38 6.34 -2.64 11.25
C TRP A 38 5.95 -4.04 11.74
N PHE A 39 6.31 -5.07 10.99
CA PHE A 39 6.03 -6.45 11.37
C PHE A 39 6.75 -6.86 12.66
N GLU A 40 7.99 -6.42 12.86
CA GLU A 40 8.73 -6.66 14.10
C GLU A 40 8.03 -6.06 15.32
N GLN A 41 7.46 -4.85 15.16
CA GLN A 41 6.78 -4.15 16.25
C GLN A 41 5.37 -4.70 16.54
N THR A 42 4.62 -5.05 15.50
CA THR A 42 3.17 -5.32 15.62
C THR A 42 2.78 -6.78 15.39
N LYS A 43 3.61 -7.53 14.68
CA LYS A 43 3.30 -8.86 14.11
C LYS A 43 2.13 -8.84 13.13
N LEU A 44 1.87 -7.69 12.52
CA LEU A 44 0.78 -7.46 11.56
C LEU A 44 1.36 -7.06 10.20
N PRO A 45 0.62 -7.30 9.10
CA PRO A 45 1.01 -6.79 7.78
C PRO A 45 0.99 -5.26 7.79
N ILE A 46 1.90 -4.62 7.05
CA ILE A 46 1.87 -3.17 6.91
C ILE A 46 0.77 -2.76 5.91
N PRO A 47 -0.19 -1.87 6.29
CA PRO A 47 -1.14 -1.33 5.33
C PRO A 47 -0.46 -0.35 4.38
N LEU A 48 -0.38 -0.69 3.09
CA LEU A 48 0.23 0.17 2.06
C LEU A 48 -0.75 1.17 1.45
N GLY A 49 -2.02 0.82 1.41
CA GLY A 49 -3.08 1.65 0.86
C GLY A 49 -4.45 1.06 1.15
N LEU A 50 -5.47 1.87 1.04
CA LEU A 50 -6.87 1.48 1.23
C LEU A 50 -7.73 2.17 0.19
N ASP A 51 -8.66 1.42 -0.40
CA ASP A 51 -9.77 1.99 -1.12
C ASP A 51 -10.86 2.40 -0.13
N VAL A 52 -11.25 3.65 -0.16
CA VAL A 52 -12.23 4.20 0.78
C VAL A 52 -13.39 4.87 0.04
N VAL A 53 -14.56 4.75 0.62
CA VAL A 53 -15.77 5.41 0.15
C VAL A 53 -16.40 6.23 1.27
N LYS A 54 -16.96 7.40 0.92
CA LYS A 54 -17.60 8.26 1.92
C LYS A 54 -18.88 7.61 2.45
N ALA A 55 -18.97 7.41 3.75
CA ALA A 55 -20.16 6.85 4.40
C ALA A 55 -21.43 7.70 4.15
N SER A 56 -21.27 9.00 3.93
CA SER A 56 -22.41 9.91 3.63
C SER A 56 -23.11 9.64 2.31
N LEU A 57 -22.55 8.77 1.45
CA LEU A 57 -23.22 8.35 0.19
C LEU A 57 -24.34 7.34 0.44
N GLY A 58 -24.43 6.79 1.64
CA GLY A 58 -25.41 5.78 2.02
C GLY A 58 -24.94 4.36 1.74
N MET A 59 -25.46 3.41 2.52
CA MET A 59 -25.01 2.01 2.48
C MET A 59 -25.30 1.30 1.17
N ASP A 60 -26.33 1.69 0.45
CA ASP A 60 -26.64 1.11 -0.86
C ASP A 60 -25.52 1.40 -1.87
N VAL A 61 -25.06 2.66 -1.94
CA VAL A 61 -23.92 3.05 -2.80
C VAL A 61 -22.63 2.38 -2.35
N VAL A 62 -22.37 2.34 -1.05
CA VAL A 62 -21.19 1.70 -0.48
C VAL A 62 -21.14 0.21 -0.86
N THR A 63 -22.27 -0.49 -0.76
CA THR A 63 -22.39 -1.91 -1.11
C THR A 63 -22.13 -2.14 -2.61
N GLU A 64 -22.70 -1.28 -3.47
CA GLU A 64 -22.49 -1.38 -4.92
C GLU A 64 -21.04 -1.12 -5.31
N VAL A 65 -20.39 -0.12 -4.70
CA VAL A 65 -18.95 0.15 -4.94
C VAL A 65 -18.11 -1.04 -4.50
N LYS A 66 -18.36 -1.60 -3.31
CA LYS A 66 -17.67 -2.81 -2.84
C LYS A 66 -17.84 -3.97 -3.83
N ARG A 67 -19.07 -4.22 -4.29
CA ARG A 67 -19.37 -5.27 -5.26
C ARG A 67 -18.58 -5.08 -6.55
N ALA A 68 -18.62 -3.89 -7.12
CA ALA A 68 -17.94 -3.57 -8.37
C ALA A 68 -16.41 -3.73 -8.26
N LEU A 69 -15.81 -3.26 -7.16
CA LEU A 69 -14.37 -3.43 -6.91
C LEU A 69 -14.00 -4.91 -6.75
N THR A 70 -14.78 -5.66 -5.97
CA THR A 70 -14.53 -7.10 -5.77
C THR A 70 -14.64 -7.88 -7.08
N GLU A 71 -15.62 -7.59 -7.91
CA GLU A 71 -15.78 -8.23 -9.22
C GLU A 71 -14.63 -7.87 -10.17
N SER A 72 -14.20 -6.61 -10.18
CA SER A 72 -13.07 -6.15 -10.98
C SER A 72 -11.76 -6.85 -10.56
N LEU A 73 -11.49 -6.92 -9.26
CA LEU A 73 -10.33 -7.64 -8.72
C LEU A 73 -10.36 -9.12 -9.08
N ARG A 74 -11.50 -9.77 -8.92
CA ARG A 74 -11.66 -11.18 -9.27
C ARG A 74 -11.43 -11.41 -10.77
N TYR A 75 -11.92 -10.52 -11.62
CA TYR A 75 -11.66 -10.58 -13.05
C TYR A 75 -10.16 -10.47 -13.34
N ALA A 76 -9.49 -9.46 -12.76
CA ALA A 76 -8.06 -9.24 -12.97
C ALA A 76 -7.21 -10.42 -12.48
N MET A 77 -7.54 -11.01 -11.33
CA MET A 77 -6.82 -12.18 -10.80
C MET A 77 -7.02 -13.43 -11.67
N ASN A 78 -8.18 -13.59 -12.30
CA ASN A 78 -8.47 -14.69 -13.22
C ASN A 78 -7.90 -14.46 -14.63
N ASN A 79 -7.57 -13.21 -14.99
CA ASN A 79 -7.04 -12.83 -16.30
C ASN A 79 -5.72 -12.01 -16.14
N PRO A 80 -4.68 -12.57 -15.49
CA PRO A 80 -3.51 -11.81 -15.06
C PRO A 80 -2.74 -11.17 -16.21
N GLU A 81 -2.64 -11.81 -17.37
CA GLU A 81 -1.93 -11.28 -18.53
C GLU A 81 -2.66 -10.08 -19.16
N GLU A 82 -4.00 -10.09 -19.14
CA GLU A 82 -4.80 -8.96 -19.61
C GLU A 82 -4.71 -7.79 -18.64
N ALA A 83 -4.85 -8.05 -17.34
CA ALA A 83 -4.72 -7.06 -16.29
C ALA A 83 -3.33 -6.41 -16.30
N LEU A 84 -2.27 -7.21 -16.46
CA LEU A 84 -0.91 -6.70 -16.55
C LEU A 84 -0.68 -5.86 -17.80
N ARG A 85 -1.25 -6.24 -18.95
CA ARG A 85 -1.19 -5.44 -20.18
C ARG A 85 -1.82 -4.07 -20.00
N HIS A 86 -2.97 -4.01 -19.32
CA HIS A 86 -3.60 -2.74 -18.97
C HIS A 86 -2.74 -1.94 -17.99
N ALA A 87 -2.18 -2.58 -16.95
CA ALA A 87 -1.28 -1.91 -16.01
C ALA A 87 -0.04 -1.30 -16.66
N MET A 88 0.46 -1.91 -17.75
CA MET A 88 1.61 -1.39 -18.52
C MET A 88 1.34 -0.03 -19.16
N GLU A 89 0.10 0.33 -19.43
CA GLU A 89 -0.26 1.66 -19.93
C GLU A 89 0.08 2.78 -18.94
N PHE A 90 0.18 2.44 -17.66
CA PHE A 90 0.46 3.34 -16.53
C PHE A 90 1.85 3.13 -15.91
N ALA A 91 2.65 2.24 -16.48
CA ALA A 91 3.89 1.74 -15.86
C ALA A 91 5.08 2.72 -15.84
N ARG A 92 4.92 3.94 -16.35
CA ARG A 92 5.93 5.02 -16.31
C ARG A 92 7.34 4.59 -16.74
N GLY A 93 7.41 3.71 -17.74
CA GLY A 93 8.68 3.23 -18.29
C GLY A 93 9.32 2.05 -17.54
N LEU A 94 8.60 1.42 -16.62
CA LEU A 94 9.02 0.15 -16.04
C LEU A 94 9.04 -0.97 -17.10
N SER A 95 9.92 -1.94 -16.91
CA SER A 95 9.87 -3.19 -17.67
C SER A 95 8.60 -3.98 -17.33
N LEU A 96 8.21 -4.93 -18.19
CA LEU A 96 7.10 -5.83 -17.90
C LEU A 96 7.32 -6.60 -16.60
N GLU A 97 8.53 -7.05 -16.34
CA GLU A 97 8.90 -7.79 -15.12
C GLU A 97 8.79 -6.91 -13.88
N ASP A 98 9.30 -5.69 -13.92
CA ASP A 98 9.18 -4.75 -12.80
C ASP A 98 7.72 -4.36 -12.56
N THR A 99 6.93 -4.16 -13.63
CA THR A 99 5.50 -3.87 -13.51
C THR A 99 4.75 -5.05 -12.89
N ARG A 100 5.03 -6.27 -13.32
CA ARG A 100 4.46 -7.49 -12.72
C ARG A 100 4.77 -7.55 -11.23
N ARG A 101 6.04 -7.39 -10.87
CA ARG A 101 6.50 -7.40 -9.48
C ARG A 101 5.83 -6.30 -8.66
N PHE A 102 5.70 -5.09 -9.22
CA PHE A 102 5.04 -3.97 -8.57
C PHE A 102 3.55 -4.24 -8.34
N VAL A 103 2.82 -4.71 -9.36
CA VAL A 103 1.39 -5.01 -9.24
C VAL A 103 1.15 -6.04 -8.13
N TYR A 104 1.88 -7.14 -8.10
CA TYR A 104 1.68 -8.18 -7.09
C TYR A 104 2.15 -7.80 -5.67
N MET A 105 2.94 -6.74 -5.54
CA MET A 105 3.24 -6.17 -4.22
C MET A 105 2.00 -5.52 -3.59
N TYR A 106 1.12 -4.93 -4.41
CA TYR A 106 -0.07 -4.21 -3.96
C TYR A 106 -1.36 -5.02 -4.12
N VAL A 107 -1.44 -5.89 -5.12
CA VAL A 107 -2.62 -6.72 -5.41
C VAL A 107 -2.31 -8.16 -5.01
N ASN A 108 -2.83 -8.57 -3.86
CA ASN A 108 -2.58 -9.87 -3.25
C ASN A 108 -3.83 -10.34 -2.48
N ASP A 109 -3.72 -11.39 -1.70
CA ASP A 109 -4.85 -11.96 -0.95
C ASP A 109 -5.50 -10.95 0.00
N TYR A 110 -4.72 -10.06 0.63
CA TYR A 110 -5.26 -8.99 1.49
C TYR A 110 -6.09 -7.95 0.71
N THR A 111 -5.87 -7.82 -0.59
CA THR A 111 -6.69 -6.93 -1.45
C THR A 111 -8.09 -7.51 -1.66
N MET A 112 -8.20 -8.84 -1.73
CA MET A 112 -9.48 -9.52 -1.87
C MET A 112 -10.24 -9.63 -0.54
N ASP A 113 -9.52 -9.97 0.51
CA ASP A 113 -10.04 -10.05 1.87
C ASP A 113 -8.89 -9.77 2.86
N MET A 114 -8.97 -8.64 3.52
CA MET A 114 -7.92 -8.27 4.46
C MET A 114 -7.92 -9.10 5.73
N GLY A 115 -9.01 -9.81 6.03
CA GLY A 115 -9.15 -10.65 7.21
C GLY A 115 -8.94 -9.91 8.52
N VAL A 116 -8.93 -10.65 9.62
CA VAL A 116 -8.79 -10.08 10.98
C VAL A 116 -7.46 -9.36 11.18
N ASP A 117 -6.37 -9.87 10.61
CA ASP A 117 -5.05 -9.27 10.79
C ASP A 117 -4.89 -7.97 9.97
N GLY A 118 -5.47 -7.90 8.78
CA GLY A 118 -5.52 -6.65 8.00
C GLY A 118 -6.35 -5.57 8.70
N GLU A 119 -7.52 -5.93 9.23
CA GLU A 119 -8.33 -5.01 10.03
C GLU A 119 -7.60 -4.48 11.26
N ARG A 120 -6.93 -5.37 11.99
CA ARG A 120 -6.12 -4.99 13.16
C ARG A 120 -4.97 -4.08 12.76
N ALA A 121 -4.30 -4.37 11.65
CA ALA A 121 -3.20 -3.57 11.14
C ALA A 121 -3.63 -2.13 10.84
N ILE A 122 -4.78 -1.96 10.16
CA ILE A 122 -5.35 -0.64 9.85
C ILE A 122 -5.68 0.12 11.15
N LYS A 123 -6.39 -0.52 12.08
CA LYS A 123 -6.75 0.09 13.37
C LYS A 123 -5.51 0.52 14.15
N THR A 124 -4.51 -0.37 14.25
CA THR A 124 -3.25 -0.09 14.94
C THR A 124 -2.50 1.10 14.30
N LEU A 125 -2.43 1.16 12.97
CA LEU A 125 -1.76 2.25 12.27
C LEU A 125 -2.46 3.60 12.52
N LEU A 126 -3.80 3.62 12.46
CA LEU A 126 -4.58 4.83 12.72
C LEU A 126 -4.49 5.27 14.18
N GLU A 127 -4.50 4.33 15.12
CA GLU A 127 -4.34 4.62 16.55
C GLU A 127 -2.96 5.20 16.84
N TRP A 128 -1.88 4.59 16.33
CA TRP A 128 -0.53 5.12 16.50
C TRP A 128 -0.39 6.52 15.90
N GLY A 129 -0.91 6.75 14.69
CA GLY A 129 -0.88 8.06 14.06
C GLY A 129 -1.64 9.12 14.87
N ALA A 130 -2.73 8.74 15.53
CA ALA A 130 -3.50 9.64 16.39
C ALA A 130 -2.79 9.89 17.73
N ASP A 131 -2.20 8.87 18.35
CA ASP A 131 -1.47 8.98 19.60
C ASP A 131 -0.23 9.86 19.45
N GLU A 132 0.48 9.75 18.32
CA GLU A 132 1.59 10.61 17.94
C GLU A 132 1.14 11.99 17.40
N ARG A 133 -0.17 12.27 17.36
CA ARG A 133 -0.77 13.52 16.88
C ARG A 133 -0.43 13.88 15.42
N ILE A 134 -0.15 12.87 14.61
CA ILE A 134 0.11 13.01 13.17
C ILE A 134 -1.20 13.16 12.41
N ILE A 135 -2.24 12.44 12.84
CA ILE A 135 -3.59 12.48 12.28
C ILE A 135 -4.63 12.66 13.39
N PRO A 136 -5.82 13.21 13.11
CA PRO A 136 -6.92 13.18 14.06
C PRO A 136 -7.36 11.74 14.34
N ARG A 137 -7.88 11.46 15.54
CA ARG A 137 -8.45 10.16 15.87
C ARG A 137 -9.64 9.87 14.95
N THR A 138 -9.50 8.85 14.14
CA THR A 138 -10.42 8.53 13.05
C THR A 138 -11.01 7.14 13.27
N GLN A 139 -12.33 7.02 13.10
CA GLN A 139 -12.99 5.71 13.05
C GLN A 139 -13.23 5.33 11.60
N VAL A 140 -12.92 4.09 11.26
CA VAL A 140 -13.22 3.49 9.96
C VAL A 140 -14.17 2.31 10.16
N LEU A 141 -15.17 2.22 9.29
CA LEU A 141 -15.99 1.03 9.14
C LEU A 141 -15.35 0.18 8.05
N ILE A 142 -14.96 -1.03 8.40
CA ILE A 142 -14.42 -2.01 7.45
C ILE A 142 -15.57 -2.92 7.03
N LEU A 143 -15.69 -3.18 5.74
CA LEU A 143 -16.80 -3.92 5.14
C LEU A 143 -16.32 -5.20 4.48
#